data_a9eb1185775aa6ed8360681d0a19fe48
#
_entry.id   a9eb1185775aa6ed8360681d0a19fe48
#
_cell.length_a   1.000
_cell.length_b   1.000
_cell.length_c   1.000
_cell.angle_alpha   90.00
_cell.angle_beta   90.00
_cell.angle_gamma   90.00
#
_symmetry.space_group_name_H-M   'P 1'
#
loop_
_entity.id
_entity.type
_entity.pdbx_description
1 polymer ?
#
loop_
_entity_poly.entity_id
_entity_poly.type
_entity_poly.pdbx_seq_one_letter_code
_entity_poly.pdbx_strand_id
1 'polypeptide(L)'
;MAKLTVEGFGTVDVEDGKRLVLAIEQDARVDVLHACGGNARCTTCRVEFIEGEPPQMTVAEREVRAAKGVTGARLSCQILCDHDMSIRAISRLEGSGRPDPGPTPAAEITPPPVWT
;
A
#
# COMPACT_ATOMS: atom_id res chain seq x y z
N MET A 1 13.10 7.72 -11.22
CA MET A 1 12.36 7.62 -9.94
C MET A 1 10.92 8.06 -10.12
N ALA A 2 10.02 7.41 -9.43
CA ALA A 2 8.62 7.80 -9.42
C ALA A 2 8.37 8.85 -8.32
N LYS A 3 7.36 9.68 -8.49
CA LYS A 3 6.93 10.62 -7.46
C LYS A 3 5.68 10.08 -6.78
N LEU A 4 5.74 9.97 -5.47
CA LEU A 4 4.62 9.56 -4.64
C LEU A 4 4.12 10.75 -3.83
N THR A 5 2.86 11.12 -4.05
CA THR A 5 2.19 12.13 -3.25
C THR A 5 1.23 11.42 -2.29
N VAL A 6 1.39 11.69 -1.00
CA VAL A 6 0.47 11.21 0.02
C VAL A 6 -0.30 12.41 0.54
N GLU A 7 -1.61 12.41 0.36
CA GLU A 7 -2.46 13.53 0.76
C GLU A 7 -2.25 13.89 2.23
N GLY A 8 -1.97 15.16 2.49
CA GLY A 8 -1.70 15.67 3.83
C GLY A 8 -0.25 15.54 4.28
N PHE A 9 0.61 14.86 3.51
CA PHE A 9 2.01 14.60 3.89
C PHE A 9 3.03 15.10 2.88
N GLY A 10 2.62 15.37 1.64
CA GLY A 10 3.50 15.92 0.61
C GLY A 10 3.95 14.88 -0.42
N THR A 11 4.95 15.26 -1.21
CA THR A 11 5.46 14.46 -2.32
C THR A 11 6.91 14.06 -2.05
N VAL A 12 7.24 12.80 -2.34
CA VAL A 12 8.59 12.26 -2.20
C VAL A 12 8.99 11.51 -3.46
N ASP A 13 10.30 11.40 -3.69
CA ASP A 13 10.85 10.57 -4.76
C ASP A 13 11.00 9.13 -4.25
N VAL A 14 10.60 8.17 -5.07
CA VAL A 14 10.62 6.74 -4.73
C VAL A 14 11.38 6.00 -5.81
N GLU A 15 12.24 5.06 -5.39
CA GLU A 15 12.94 4.19 -6.31
C GLU A 15 11.94 3.36 -7.12
N ASP A 16 12.13 3.29 -8.44
CA ASP A 16 11.23 2.56 -9.33
C ASP A 16 11.13 1.08 -8.92
N GLY A 17 9.90 0.58 -8.84
CA GLY A 17 9.64 -0.80 -8.48
C GLY A 17 9.58 -1.09 -6.99
N LYS A 18 9.73 -0.09 -6.12
CA LYS A 18 9.56 -0.28 -4.67
C LYS A 18 8.10 -0.54 -4.34
N ARG A 19 7.83 -1.46 -3.39
CA ARG A 19 6.46 -1.71 -2.94
C ARG A 19 5.85 -0.43 -2.38
N LEU A 20 4.61 -0.15 -2.75
CA LEU A 20 3.93 1.07 -2.33
C LEU A 20 3.84 1.19 -0.80
N VAL A 21 3.53 0.09 -0.09
CA VAL A 21 3.46 0.11 1.37
C VAL A 21 4.78 0.55 2.01
N LEU A 22 5.91 0.09 1.45
CA LEU A 22 7.23 0.48 1.95
C LEU A 22 7.57 1.92 1.58
N ALA A 23 7.18 2.37 0.40
CA ALA A 23 7.37 3.76 -0.02
C ALA A 23 6.60 4.72 0.90
N ILE A 24 5.37 4.38 1.25
CA ILE A 24 4.56 5.18 2.18
C ILE A 24 5.23 5.24 3.55
N GLU A 25 5.67 4.12 4.09
CA GLU A 25 6.25 4.05 5.42
C GLU A 25 7.65 4.64 5.49
N GLN A 26 8.53 4.26 4.55
CA GLN A 26 9.96 4.59 4.61
C GLN A 26 10.31 5.92 3.95
N ASP A 27 9.71 6.23 2.81
CA ASP A 27 10.04 7.44 2.06
C ASP A 27 9.13 8.61 2.45
N ALA A 28 7.83 8.40 2.49
CA ALA A 28 6.87 9.43 2.88
C ALA A 28 6.75 9.56 4.40
N ARG A 29 7.23 8.57 5.16
CA ARG A 29 7.22 8.53 6.63
C ARG A 29 5.80 8.64 7.19
N VAL A 30 4.87 7.95 6.55
CA VAL A 30 3.49 7.86 6.99
C VAL A 30 3.30 6.52 7.71
N ASP A 31 2.64 6.56 8.85
CA ASP A 31 2.42 5.41 9.72
C ASP A 31 1.28 4.51 9.24
N VAL A 32 1.34 4.10 7.97
CA VAL A 32 0.35 3.20 7.37
C VAL A 32 0.36 1.84 8.08
N LEU A 33 -0.83 1.27 8.30
CA LEU A 33 -0.94 -0.05 8.90
C LEU A 33 -0.60 -1.14 7.91
N HIS A 34 0.03 -2.21 8.38
CA HIS A 34 0.34 -3.42 7.62
C HIS A 34 0.36 -4.64 8.56
N ALA A 35 -0.75 -4.86 9.25
CA ALA A 35 -0.85 -5.82 10.35
C ALA A 35 -0.42 -7.24 9.99
N CYS A 36 -0.60 -7.67 8.74
CA CYS A 36 -0.17 -8.99 8.28
C CYS A 36 1.27 -9.02 7.73
N GLY A 37 2.02 -7.92 7.84
CA GLY A 37 3.37 -7.84 7.28
C GLY A 37 3.40 -7.76 5.75
N GLY A 38 2.33 -7.25 5.13
CA GLY A 38 2.28 -7.05 3.68
C GLY A 38 1.93 -8.31 2.90
N ASN A 39 1.27 -9.29 3.50
CA ASN A 39 0.95 -10.58 2.88
C ASN A 39 -0.46 -10.67 2.28
N ALA A 40 -1.13 -9.53 2.06
CA ALA A 40 -2.48 -9.46 1.50
C ALA A 40 -3.51 -10.27 2.29
N ARG A 41 -3.47 -10.20 3.62
CA ARG A 41 -4.39 -10.95 4.49
C ARG A 41 -5.33 -10.09 5.31
N CYS A 42 -4.89 -8.89 5.70
CA CYS A 42 -5.61 -8.09 6.70
C CYS A 42 -6.28 -6.84 6.16
N THR A 43 -5.97 -6.41 4.96
CA THR A 43 -6.47 -5.19 4.31
C THR A 43 -6.15 -3.87 5.04
N THR A 44 -5.29 -3.88 6.08
CA THR A 44 -4.97 -2.65 6.83
C THR A 44 -4.05 -1.69 6.08
N CYS A 45 -3.37 -2.15 5.02
CA CYS A 45 -2.51 -1.30 4.20
C CYS A 45 -3.26 -0.57 3.08
N ARG A 46 -4.59 -0.47 3.18
CA ARG A 46 -5.42 0.09 2.12
C ARG A 46 -5.17 1.58 1.90
N VAL A 47 -5.23 1.96 0.62
CA VAL A 47 -5.10 3.35 0.19
C VAL A 47 -6.19 3.67 -0.83
N GLU A 48 -6.59 4.95 -0.92
CA GLU A 48 -7.40 5.45 -2.02
C GLU A 48 -6.49 6.13 -3.02
N PHE A 49 -6.68 5.87 -4.32
CA PHE A 49 -5.94 6.56 -5.37
C PHE A 49 -6.65 7.84 -5.76
N ILE A 50 -5.91 8.94 -5.77
CA ILE A 50 -6.35 10.22 -6.30
C ILE A 50 -5.96 10.28 -7.79
N GLU A 51 -4.73 9.84 -8.10
CA GLU A 51 -4.23 9.73 -9.46
C GLU A 51 -3.24 8.57 -9.56
N GLY A 52 -3.12 7.99 -10.76
CA GLY A 52 -2.09 6.99 -11.03
C GLY A 52 -2.43 5.58 -10.55
N GLU A 53 -3.71 5.26 -10.34
CA GLU A 53 -4.07 3.90 -9.96
C GLU A 53 -3.63 2.89 -11.03
N PRO A 54 -2.83 1.85 -10.65
CA PRO A 54 -2.42 0.85 -11.62
C PRO A 54 -3.62 0.07 -12.17
N PRO A 55 -3.65 -0.22 -13.48
CA PRO A 55 -4.75 -1.02 -14.05
C PRO A 55 -4.68 -2.49 -13.66
N GLN A 56 -3.49 -2.97 -13.30
CA GLN A 56 -3.28 -4.36 -12.92
C GLN A 56 -3.40 -4.55 -11.41
N MET A 57 -3.77 -5.76 -11.02
CA MET A 57 -3.93 -6.15 -9.62
C MET A 57 -3.42 -7.58 -9.46
N THR A 58 -2.77 -7.88 -8.32
CA THR A 58 -2.41 -9.26 -8.04
C THR A 58 -3.66 -10.09 -7.75
N VAL A 59 -3.59 -11.38 -8.02
CA VAL A 59 -4.68 -12.31 -7.67
C VAL A 59 -4.95 -12.27 -6.16
N ALA A 60 -3.88 -12.21 -5.34
CA ALA A 60 -4.01 -12.12 -3.89
C ALA A 60 -4.79 -10.88 -3.46
N GLU A 61 -4.51 -9.73 -4.05
CA GLU A 61 -5.26 -8.50 -3.76
C GLU A 61 -6.72 -8.64 -4.15
N ARG A 62 -6.98 -9.14 -5.36
CA ARG A 62 -8.34 -9.30 -5.85
C ARG A 62 -9.16 -10.22 -4.94
N GLU A 63 -8.58 -11.34 -4.53
CA GLU A 63 -9.28 -12.31 -3.68
C GLU A 63 -9.57 -11.77 -2.29
N VAL A 64 -8.61 -11.11 -1.64
CA VAL A 64 -8.83 -10.59 -0.30
C VAL A 64 -9.78 -9.40 -0.30
N ARG A 65 -9.74 -8.57 -1.35
CA ARG A 65 -10.71 -7.47 -1.49
C ARG A 65 -12.13 -8.00 -1.60
N ALA A 66 -12.32 -9.06 -2.40
CA ALA A 66 -13.63 -9.70 -2.53
C ALA A 66 -14.07 -10.34 -1.22
N ALA A 67 -13.20 -11.08 -0.55
CA ALA A 67 -13.52 -11.76 0.71
C ALA A 67 -13.83 -10.78 1.85
N LYS A 68 -13.19 -9.62 1.87
CA LYS A 68 -13.36 -8.61 2.94
C LYS A 68 -14.31 -7.47 2.56
N GLY A 69 -14.90 -7.53 1.37
CA GLY A 69 -15.82 -6.48 0.92
C GLY A 69 -15.17 -5.11 0.71
N VAL A 70 -13.89 -5.07 0.33
CA VAL A 70 -13.17 -3.81 0.13
C VAL A 70 -13.50 -3.25 -1.25
N THR A 71 -14.07 -2.04 -1.28
CA THR A 71 -14.38 -1.31 -2.52
C THR A 71 -13.83 0.11 -2.41
N GLY A 72 -13.45 0.70 -3.55
CA GLY A 72 -12.92 2.06 -3.58
C GLY A 72 -11.53 2.22 -2.99
N ALA A 73 -10.85 1.14 -2.66
CA ALA A 73 -9.50 1.17 -2.08
C ALA A 73 -8.66 0.04 -2.65
N ARG A 74 -7.35 0.26 -2.65
CA ARG A 74 -6.36 -0.72 -3.09
C ARG A 74 -5.46 -1.10 -1.92
N LEU A 75 -4.83 -2.27 -1.99
CA LEU A 75 -3.88 -2.73 -0.97
C LEU A 75 -2.46 -2.33 -1.35
N SER A 76 -1.88 -1.40 -0.60
CA SER A 76 -0.54 -0.88 -0.92
C SER A 76 0.56 -1.95 -0.86
N CYS A 77 0.33 -3.05 -0.14
CA CYS A 77 1.29 -4.15 -0.07
C CYS A 77 1.39 -4.93 -1.39
N GLN A 78 0.44 -4.77 -2.30
CA GLN A 78 0.38 -5.51 -3.56
C GLN A 78 0.61 -4.62 -4.78
N ILE A 79 1.18 -3.43 -4.58
CA ILE A 79 1.40 -2.44 -5.64
C ILE A 79 2.87 -2.05 -5.68
N LEU A 80 3.42 -1.87 -6.89
CA LEU A 80 4.76 -1.36 -7.11
C LEU A 80 4.71 0.09 -7.57
N CYS A 81 5.61 0.92 -7.03
CA CYS A 81 5.75 2.32 -7.44
C CYS A 81 6.65 2.38 -8.68
N ASP A 82 6.08 2.19 -9.85
CA ASP A 82 6.79 2.24 -11.13
C ASP A 82 6.36 3.43 -12.00
N HIS A 83 5.53 4.31 -11.47
CA HIS A 83 5.08 5.55 -12.11
C HIS A 83 4.57 6.50 -11.02
N ASP A 84 4.31 7.76 -11.40
CA ASP A 84 3.83 8.76 -10.45
C ASP A 84 2.45 8.39 -9.92
N MET A 85 2.28 8.51 -8.61
CA MET A 85 1.04 8.16 -7.91
C MET A 85 0.67 9.22 -6.90
N SER A 86 -0.63 9.44 -6.73
CA SER A 86 -1.16 10.31 -5.69
C SER A 86 -2.22 9.52 -4.91
N ILE A 87 -2.03 9.39 -3.61
CA ILE A 87 -2.86 8.53 -2.76
C ILE A 87 -3.26 9.19 -1.46
N ARG A 88 -4.24 8.58 -0.80
CA ARG A 88 -4.60 8.86 0.58
C ARG A 88 -4.45 7.58 1.39
N ALA A 89 -3.67 7.62 2.48
CA ALA A 89 -3.56 6.50 3.41
C ALA A 89 -4.82 6.47 4.28
N ILE A 90 -5.56 5.36 4.24
CA ILE A 90 -6.85 5.24 4.94
C ILE A 90 -6.66 4.76 6.37
N SER A 91 -5.85 3.72 6.56
CA SER A 91 -5.63 3.10 7.86
C SER A 91 -4.24 3.42 8.36
N ARG A 92 -4.16 4.24 9.41
CA ARG A 92 -2.90 4.68 10.01
C ARG A 92 -2.81 4.16 11.44
N LEU A 93 -1.57 4.08 11.96
CA LEU A 93 -1.33 3.69 13.35
C LEU A 93 -1.96 4.70 14.31
N GLU A 94 -1.79 5.98 14.03
CA GLU A 94 -2.41 7.04 14.83
C GLU A 94 -3.94 6.91 14.77
N GLY A 95 -4.56 6.82 15.92
CA GLY A 95 -6.01 6.67 16.05
C GLY A 95 -6.52 5.24 15.90
N SER A 96 -5.64 4.26 15.64
CA SER A 96 -6.05 2.87 15.46
C SER A 96 -6.21 2.10 16.77
N GLY A 97 -5.58 2.57 17.84
CA GLY A 97 -5.54 1.85 19.11
C GLY A 97 -4.54 0.69 19.13
N ARG A 98 -3.76 0.50 18.07
CA ARG A 98 -2.76 -0.57 17.98
C ARG A 98 -1.42 -0.09 18.54
N PRO A 99 -0.61 -1.02 19.12
CA PRO A 99 0.71 -0.64 19.66
C PRO A 99 1.76 -0.40 18.56
N ASP A 100 1.61 -1.02 17.38
CA ASP A 100 2.53 -0.86 16.27
C ASP A 100 1.81 -1.15 14.94
N PRO A 101 2.39 -0.77 13.78
CA PRO A 101 1.73 -0.96 12.49
C PRO A 101 1.74 -2.41 11.98
N GLY A 102 2.45 -3.31 12.65
CA GLY A 102 2.62 -4.69 12.25
C GLY A 102 4.05 -5.01 11.80
N PRO A 103 4.34 -6.27 11.46
CA PRO A 103 5.67 -6.66 10.99
C PRO A 103 6.07 -5.90 9.73
N THR A 104 7.36 -5.57 9.59
CA THR A 104 7.86 -4.87 8.40
C THR A 104 7.67 -5.74 7.17
N PRO A 105 7.00 -5.24 6.11
CA PRO A 105 6.85 -5.99 4.87
C PRO A 105 8.21 -6.27 4.20
N ALA A 106 8.29 -7.41 3.49
CA ALA A 106 9.46 -7.73 2.69
C ALA A 106 9.64 -6.74 1.54
N ALA A 107 10.86 -6.64 1.00
CA ALA A 107 11.13 -5.75 -0.13
C ALA A 107 10.35 -6.15 -1.38
N GLU A 108 10.12 -7.43 -1.58
CA GLU A 108 9.35 -7.95 -2.71
C GLU A 108 7.92 -8.26 -2.29
N ILE A 109 6.99 -8.20 -3.25
CA ILE A 109 5.58 -8.51 -2.97
C ILE A 109 5.44 -9.95 -2.48
N THR A 110 4.74 -10.13 -1.38
CA THR A 110 4.40 -11.43 -0.80
C THR A 110 2.88 -11.52 -0.61
N PRO A 111 2.27 -12.68 -0.92
CA PRO A 111 2.88 -13.84 -1.58
C PRO A 111 3.41 -13.49 -2.98
N PRO A 112 4.21 -14.37 -3.63
CA PRO A 112 4.74 -14.06 -4.97
C PRO A 112 3.62 -13.60 -5.89
N PRO A 113 3.78 -12.44 -6.58
CA PRO A 113 2.66 -11.84 -7.30
C PRO A 113 2.28 -12.64 -8.54
N VAL A 114 0.97 -12.79 -8.73
CA VAL A 114 0.39 -13.27 -9.98
C VAL A 114 -0.51 -12.15 -10.47
N TRP A 115 -0.16 -11.55 -11.59
CA TRP A 115 -0.87 -10.38 -12.11
C TRP A 115 -2.07 -10.78 -12.96
N THR A 116 -3.14 -10.01 -12.81
CA THR A 116 -4.38 -10.24 -13.57
C THR A 116 -4.63 -9.12 -14.56
#